data_92eb36563a932a74ccdbd2f2e7e80d26
#
_entry.id   92eb36563a932a74ccdbd2f2e7e80d26
#
_cell.length_a   1.000
_cell.length_b   1.000
_cell.length_c   1.000
_cell.angle_alpha   90.00
_cell.angle_beta   90.00
_cell.angle_gamma   90.00
#
_symmetry.space_group_name_H-M   'P 1'
#
loop_
_entity.id
_entity.type
_entity.pdbx_description
1 polymer ?
#
loop_
_entity_poly.entity_id
_entity_poly.type
_entity_poly.pdbx_seq_one_letter_code
_entity_poly.pdbx_strand_id
1 'polypeptide(L)'
;GVPHDAKVSQMIAHAFTFDVIVCQSEFEALVLEASQIKAHTPKYNILLKDDKGYSYVKVTRGAWPRISAALQKDDDDADYIGPFTSSFAVREMVETAQDCFLLPRCNKSFPQDFGKGRPCLNAHIGKCMAVCSGKITCAAYNDAVQGALRMIRYGKKDIVRQLREKMEAASERLDFETAALLRDQIMAIDRVAAGQKVVMESDTEMDVIALAGTTHAVCAAVLRYRDGRLTDKREFLFRDRKST
;
A
#
# COMPACT_ATOMS: atom_id res chain seq x y z
N GLY A 1 24.03 28.89 -14.25
CA GLY A 1 22.82 28.17 -14.58
C GLY A 1 23.04 26.68 -14.35
N VAL A 2 22.14 26.03 -13.63
CA VAL A 2 22.14 24.58 -13.47
C VAL A 2 21.90 23.95 -14.84
N PRO A 3 22.70 22.96 -15.31
CA PRO A 3 22.46 22.31 -16.58
C PRO A 3 21.12 21.58 -16.50
N HIS A 4 20.12 22.06 -17.19
CA HIS A 4 18.84 21.36 -17.34
C HIS A 4 19.04 20.15 -18.25
N ASP A 5 18.39 19.02 -17.92
CA ASP A 5 18.31 17.86 -18.79
C ASP A 5 17.81 18.31 -20.19
N ALA A 6 18.37 17.74 -21.24
CA ALA A 6 18.02 18.07 -22.63
C ALA A 6 16.51 18.01 -22.90
N LYS A 7 15.80 17.12 -22.19
CA LYS A 7 14.35 16.97 -22.25
C LYS A 7 13.61 18.18 -21.66
N VAL A 8 14.08 18.73 -20.52
CA VAL A 8 13.50 19.92 -19.88
C VAL A 8 13.72 21.14 -20.76
N SER A 9 14.91 21.28 -21.36
CA SER A 9 15.22 22.35 -22.29
C SER A 9 14.32 22.34 -23.52
N GLN A 10 14.05 21.16 -24.09
CA GLN A 10 13.09 21.01 -25.19
C GLN A 10 11.65 21.33 -24.77
N MET A 11 11.22 20.90 -23.57
CA MET A 11 9.90 21.23 -23.05
C MET A 11 9.70 22.73 -22.93
N ILE A 12 10.67 23.44 -22.36
CA ILE A 12 10.62 24.90 -22.19
C ILE A 12 10.58 25.61 -23.56
N ALA A 13 11.36 25.13 -24.53
CA ALA A 13 11.38 25.71 -25.89
C ALA A 13 10.03 25.58 -26.65
N HIS A 14 9.18 24.64 -26.26
CA HIS A 14 7.85 24.43 -26.84
C HIS A 14 6.70 25.02 -25.99
N ALA A 15 6.99 25.61 -24.83
CA ALA A 15 5.99 26.24 -23.99
C ALA A 15 5.82 27.71 -24.40
N PHE A 16 4.65 28.09 -24.94
CA PHE A 16 4.32 29.47 -25.35
C PHE A 16 3.47 30.20 -24.31
N THR A 17 2.73 29.46 -23.51
CA THR A 17 1.88 30.01 -22.44
C THR A 17 1.75 28.99 -21.33
N PHE A 18 1.27 29.43 -20.17
CA PHE A 18 0.93 28.58 -19.05
C PHE A 18 -0.32 29.12 -18.34
N ASP A 19 -1.12 28.19 -17.82
CA ASP A 19 -2.25 28.48 -16.96
C ASP A 19 -1.96 28.01 -15.53
N VAL A 20 -2.52 28.69 -14.56
CA VAL A 20 -2.33 28.35 -13.13
C VAL A 20 -3.69 28.03 -12.52
N ILE A 21 -3.80 26.85 -11.92
CA ILE A 21 -4.95 26.47 -11.11
C ILE A 21 -4.49 26.40 -9.67
N VAL A 22 -5.03 27.29 -8.84
CA VAL A 22 -4.70 27.36 -7.41
C VAL A 22 -5.53 26.30 -6.68
N CYS A 23 -4.86 25.37 -6.00
CA CYS A 23 -5.48 24.34 -5.18
C CYS A 23 -5.39 24.68 -3.70
N GLN A 24 -6.33 24.21 -2.90
CA GLN A 24 -6.38 24.50 -1.46
C GLN A 24 -5.41 23.61 -0.65
N SER A 25 -4.94 22.51 -1.23
CA SER A 25 -3.98 21.60 -0.62
C SER A 25 -3.05 20.96 -1.67
N GLU A 26 -1.86 20.56 -1.23
CA GLU A 26 -0.91 19.79 -2.06
C GLU A 26 -1.54 18.52 -2.63
N PHE A 27 -2.38 17.87 -1.85
CA PHE A 27 -3.12 16.68 -2.28
C PHE A 27 -4.06 16.99 -3.45
N GLU A 28 -4.83 18.06 -3.38
CA GLU A 28 -5.71 18.51 -4.47
C GLU A 28 -4.90 18.80 -5.74
N ALA A 29 -3.73 19.44 -5.59
CA ALA A 29 -2.82 19.68 -6.70
C ALA A 29 -2.33 18.40 -7.35
N LEU A 30 -1.94 17.39 -6.58
CA LEU A 30 -1.50 16.07 -7.10
C LEU A 30 -2.62 15.30 -7.83
N VAL A 31 -3.84 15.34 -7.31
CA VAL A 31 -5.01 14.72 -7.95
C VAL A 31 -5.34 15.44 -9.26
N LEU A 32 -5.31 16.77 -9.25
CA LEU A 32 -5.53 17.58 -10.42
C LEU A 32 -4.45 17.35 -11.49
N GLU A 33 -3.16 17.32 -11.10
CA GLU A 33 -2.05 16.99 -11.98
C GLU A 33 -2.25 15.64 -12.67
N ALA A 34 -2.54 14.59 -11.89
CA ALA A 34 -2.81 13.26 -12.43
C ALA A 34 -3.99 13.24 -13.41
N SER A 35 -5.05 13.99 -13.11
CA SER A 35 -6.23 14.14 -13.96
C SER A 35 -5.89 14.85 -15.27
N GLN A 36 -5.15 15.95 -15.22
CA GLN A 36 -4.73 16.73 -16.40
C GLN A 36 -3.78 15.93 -17.30
N ILE A 37 -2.83 15.20 -16.70
CA ILE A 37 -1.91 14.35 -17.45
C ILE A 37 -2.67 13.24 -18.21
N LYS A 38 -3.68 12.65 -17.59
CA LYS A 38 -4.53 11.63 -18.22
C LYS A 38 -5.39 12.23 -19.35
N ALA A 39 -5.98 13.39 -19.11
CA ALA A 39 -6.85 14.05 -20.06
C ALA A 39 -6.08 14.54 -21.32
N HIS A 40 -4.88 15.09 -21.12
CA HIS A 40 -4.11 15.73 -22.18
C HIS A 40 -2.95 14.91 -22.72
N THR A 41 -2.58 13.80 -22.06
CA THR A 41 -1.46 12.91 -22.43
C THR A 41 -0.20 13.65 -22.89
N PRO A 42 0.32 14.64 -22.11
CA PRO A 42 1.35 15.57 -22.56
C PRO A 42 2.65 14.85 -22.88
N LYS A 43 3.31 15.29 -23.99
CA LYS A 43 4.49 14.63 -24.59
C LYS A 43 5.65 14.43 -23.61
N TYR A 44 5.86 15.35 -22.69
CA TYR A 44 7.02 15.37 -21.80
C TYR A 44 6.78 14.74 -20.42
N ASN A 45 5.54 14.43 -20.04
CA ASN A 45 5.24 13.68 -18.83
C ASN A 45 5.26 12.18 -19.13
N ILE A 46 6.19 11.46 -18.49
CA ILE A 46 6.33 10.00 -18.69
C ILE A 46 5.58 9.23 -17.62
N LEU A 47 5.57 9.73 -16.37
CA LEU A 47 5.20 8.96 -15.20
C LEU A 47 3.69 8.73 -15.00
N LEU A 48 2.81 9.47 -15.61
CA LEU A 48 1.36 9.37 -15.38
C LEU A 48 0.56 9.13 -16.66
N LYS A 49 1.25 8.83 -17.76
CA LYS A 49 0.64 8.61 -19.09
C LYS A 49 0.04 7.22 -19.29
N ASP A 50 0.55 6.23 -18.59
CA ASP A 50 0.06 4.86 -18.75
C ASP A 50 -1.31 4.71 -18.10
N ASP A 51 -2.27 4.13 -18.81
CA ASP A 51 -3.55 3.65 -18.28
C ASP A 51 -3.38 2.59 -17.18
N LYS A 52 -2.15 2.14 -16.99
CA LYS A 52 -1.69 1.26 -15.91
C LYS A 52 -1.34 1.99 -14.61
N GLY A 53 -1.88 3.19 -14.39
CA GLY A 53 -1.54 4.08 -13.27
C GLY A 53 -1.99 3.62 -11.88
N TYR A 54 -2.56 2.44 -11.75
CA TYR A 54 -2.93 1.87 -10.45
C TYR A 54 -1.99 0.72 -10.09
N SER A 55 -1.59 0.70 -8.83
CA SER A 55 -0.84 -0.41 -8.25
C SER A 55 -1.67 -1.12 -7.21
N TYR A 56 -1.35 -2.36 -6.96
CA TYR A 56 -2.09 -3.23 -6.06
C TYR A 56 -1.14 -3.94 -5.11
N VAL A 57 -1.65 -4.31 -3.95
CA VAL A 57 -1.02 -5.33 -3.12
C VAL A 57 -1.62 -6.67 -3.53
N LYS A 58 -0.79 -7.55 -4.05
CA LYS A 58 -1.13 -8.91 -4.45
C LYS A 58 -0.89 -9.86 -3.28
N VAL A 59 -1.88 -10.69 -2.99
CA VAL A 59 -1.82 -11.72 -1.96
C VAL A 59 -2.10 -13.06 -2.62
N THR A 60 -1.10 -13.93 -2.68
CA THR A 60 -1.30 -15.26 -3.25
C THR A 60 -2.17 -16.11 -2.35
N ARG A 61 -2.97 -17.02 -2.93
CA ARG A 61 -3.76 -17.97 -2.19
C ARG A 61 -2.96 -19.23 -1.82
N GLY A 62 -3.48 -20.00 -0.87
CA GLY A 62 -2.89 -21.25 -0.41
C GLY A 62 -2.52 -21.22 1.07
N ALA A 63 -1.89 -22.29 1.55
CA ALA A 63 -1.51 -22.46 2.95
C ALA A 63 -0.40 -21.48 3.38
N TRP A 64 0.41 -21.00 2.43
CA TRP A 64 1.55 -20.10 2.66
C TRP A 64 1.46 -18.87 1.76
N PRO A 65 0.45 -17.99 1.97
CA PRO A 65 0.22 -16.84 1.10
C PRO A 65 1.39 -15.85 1.16
N ARG A 66 1.64 -15.17 0.04
CA ARG A 66 2.66 -14.13 -0.07
C ARG A 66 2.04 -12.80 -0.36
N ILE A 67 2.63 -11.76 0.21
CA ILE A 67 2.24 -10.37 -0.05
C ILE A 67 3.32 -9.74 -0.92
N SER A 68 2.92 -9.11 -2.03
CA SER A 68 3.81 -8.40 -2.94
C SER A 68 3.12 -7.19 -3.56
N ALA A 69 3.91 -6.25 -4.08
CA ALA A 69 3.38 -5.16 -4.91
C ALA A 69 3.17 -5.64 -6.34
N ALA A 70 2.06 -5.24 -6.96
CA ALA A 70 1.73 -5.52 -8.36
C ALA A 70 1.33 -4.22 -9.08
N LEU A 71 1.76 -4.06 -10.34
CA LEU A 71 1.44 -2.89 -11.17
C LEU A 71 0.09 -3.03 -11.87
N GLN A 72 -0.43 -4.24 -11.95
CA GLN A 72 -1.72 -4.57 -12.56
C GLN A 72 -2.31 -5.80 -11.87
N LYS A 73 -3.58 -6.04 -12.09
CA LYS A 73 -4.19 -7.31 -11.74
C LYS A 73 -3.89 -8.30 -12.86
N ASP A 74 -3.26 -9.43 -12.50
CA ASP A 74 -3.09 -10.54 -13.41
C ASP A 74 -4.35 -11.42 -13.41
N ASP A 75 -4.55 -12.21 -14.46
CA ASP A 75 -5.59 -13.22 -14.50
C ASP A 75 -5.11 -14.49 -13.77
N ASP A 76 -4.95 -14.37 -12.46
CA ASP A 76 -4.50 -15.43 -11.57
C ASP A 76 -5.42 -15.55 -10.34
N ASP A 77 -5.26 -16.62 -9.58
CA ASP A 77 -6.06 -16.91 -8.39
C ASP A 77 -5.54 -16.15 -7.14
N ALA A 78 -5.02 -14.93 -7.29
CA ALA A 78 -4.57 -14.09 -6.18
C ALA A 78 -5.62 -13.05 -5.78
N ASP A 79 -5.58 -12.61 -4.53
CA ASP A 79 -6.38 -11.50 -4.05
C ASP A 79 -5.60 -10.18 -4.25
N TYR A 80 -6.31 -9.12 -4.68
CA TYR A 80 -5.72 -7.82 -4.94
C TYR A 80 -6.38 -6.74 -4.08
N ILE A 81 -5.57 -6.04 -3.29
CA ILE A 81 -5.98 -4.89 -2.48
C ILE A 81 -5.57 -3.62 -3.21
N GLY A 82 -6.46 -2.67 -3.34
CA GLY A 82 -6.29 -1.42 -4.08
C GLY A 82 -7.51 -1.15 -4.97
N PRO A 83 -7.48 -0.19 -5.89
CA PRO A 83 -6.28 0.40 -6.53
C PRO A 83 -5.61 1.51 -5.73
N PHE A 84 -4.29 1.58 -5.79
CA PHE A 84 -3.48 2.67 -5.25
C PHE A 84 -2.90 3.51 -6.40
N THR A 85 -2.77 4.80 -6.17
CA THR A 85 -2.30 5.75 -7.20
C THR A 85 -0.79 5.80 -7.36
N SER A 86 -0.02 5.29 -6.39
CA SER A 86 1.45 5.33 -6.40
C SER A 86 2.05 3.94 -6.23
N SER A 87 2.79 3.48 -7.22
CA SER A 87 3.52 2.22 -7.15
C SER A 87 4.65 2.24 -6.11
N PHE A 88 5.25 3.41 -5.90
CA PHE A 88 6.26 3.60 -4.86
C PHE A 88 5.64 3.41 -3.47
N ALA A 89 4.51 4.07 -3.20
CA ALA A 89 3.82 3.94 -1.92
C ALA A 89 3.38 2.49 -1.63
N VAL A 90 2.91 1.76 -2.66
CA VAL A 90 2.54 0.35 -2.51
C VAL A 90 3.75 -0.52 -2.16
N ARG A 91 4.89 -0.32 -2.84
CA ARG A 91 6.13 -1.05 -2.51
C ARG A 91 6.56 -0.79 -1.08
N GLU A 92 6.63 0.47 -0.69
CA GLU A 92 7.01 0.88 0.66
C GLU A 92 6.07 0.31 1.72
N MET A 93 4.75 0.34 1.48
CA MET A 93 3.73 -0.25 2.35
C MET A 93 3.91 -1.76 2.50
N VAL A 94 4.13 -2.48 1.41
CA VAL A 94 4.38 -3.93 1.40
C VAL A 94 5.69 -4.25 2.14
N GLU A 95 6.77 -3.52 1.86
CA GLU A 95 8.06 -3.71 2.53
C GLU A 95 7.96 -3.46 4.02
N THR A 96 7.28 -2.39 4.41
CA THR A 96 7.01 -2.07 5.82
C THR A 96 6.23 -3.19 6.51
N ALA A 97 5.15 -3.68 5.90
CA ALA A 97 4.37 -4.77 6.45
C ALA A 97 5.19 -6.07 6.55
N GLN A 98 6.00 -6.36 5.56
CA GLN A 98 6.90 -7.52 5.59
C GLN A 98 7.95 -7.42 6.71
N ASP A 99 8.53 -6.23 6.94
CA ASP A 99 9.49 -6.01 8.02
C ASP A 99 8.85 -6.12 9.41
N CYS A 100 7.67 -5.51 9.59
CA CYS A 100 6.96 -5.53 10.87
C CYS A 100 6.51 -6.94 11.28
N PHE A 101 6.14 -7.77 10.32
CA PHE A 101 5.63 -9.12 10.55
C PHE A 101 6.63 -10.21 10.17
N LEU A 102 7.90 -9.84 9.89
CA LEU A 102 9.01 -10.75 9.57
C LEU A 102 8.70 -11.70 8.41
N LEU A 103 7.90 -11.25 7.44
CA LEU A 103 7.49 -12.08 6.31
C LEU A 103 8.64 -12.32 5.32
N PRO A 104 8.68 -13.49 4.66
CA PRO A 104 9.76 -13.82 3.73
C PRO A 104 9.69 -12.97 2.46
N ARG A 105 10.84 -12.38 2.07
CA ARG A 105 11.05 -11.63 0.82
C ARG A 105 11.80 -12.44 -0.24
N CYS A 106 12.18 -13.67 0.07
CA CYS A 106 12.94 -14.54 -0.84
C CYS A 106 12.02 -15.22 -1.87
N ASN A 107 12.62 -15.76 -2.93
CA ASN A 107 11.89 -16.47 -3.99
C ASN A 107 11.63 -17.96 -3.69
N LYS A 108 11.86 -18.41 -2.44
CA LYS A 108 11.61 -19.80 -2.04
C LYS A 108 10.11 -20.08 -2.05
N SER A 109 9.74 -21.28 -2.50
CA SER A 109 8.35 -21.75 -2.51
C SER A 109 8.08 -22.62 -1.28
N PHE A 110 6.92 -22.43 -0.63
CA PHE A 110 6.54 -23.19 0.55
C PHE A 110 5.28 -24.04 0.27
N PRO A 111 5.26 -25.31 0.72
CA PRO A 111 6.19 -26.00 1.61
C PRO A 111 7.40 -26.65 0.90
N GLN A 112 7.53 -26.54 -0.43
CA GLN A 112 8.50 -27.31 -1.24
C GLN A 112 9.96 -27.11 -0.81
N ASP A 113 10.29 -25.91 -0.33
CA ASP A 113 11.66 -25.53 0.06
C ASP A 113 11.92 -25.63 1.56
N PHE A 114 11.05 -26.29 2.32
CA PHE A 114 11.29 -26.52 3.74
C PHE A 114 12.53 -27.42 3.95
N GLY A 115 13.40 -26.97 4.84
CA GLY A 115 14.63 -27.69 5.19
C GLY A 115 15.66 -27.76 4.07
N LYS A 116 15.39 -27.17 2.88
CA LYS A 116 16.36 -27.14 1.79
C LYS A 116 17.34 -25.99 1.95
N GLY A 117 18.56 -26.32 2.33
CA GLY A 117 19.67 -25.38 2.47
C GLY A 117 19.58 -24.52 3.75
N ARG A 118 20.58 -23.66 3.91
CA ARG A 118 20.66 -22.75 5.07
C ARG A 118 19.67 -21.58 4.96
N PRO A 119 19.12 -21.10 6.07
CA PRO A 119 18.39 -19.85 6.08
C PRO A 119 19.22 -18.70 5.51
N CYS A 120 18.56 -17.75 4.84
CA CYS A 120 19.23 -16.60 4.24
C CYS A 120 19.63 -15.55 5.30
N LEU A 121 20.40 -14.54 4.89
CA LEU A 121 20.87 -13.47 5.76
C LEU A 121 19.70 -12.81 6.54
N ASN A 122 18.56 -12.57 5.89
CA ASN A 122 17.41 -11.96 6.56
C ASN A 122 16.90 -12.76 7.77
N ALA A 123 17.00 -14.09 7.71
CA ALA A 123 16.67 -14.93 8.85
C ALA A 123 17.69 -14.78 9.99
N HIS A 124 18.99 -14.69 9.65
CA HIS A 124 20.07 -14.54 10.64
C HIS A 124 20.05 -13.19 11.34
N ILE A 125 19.67 -12.11 10.65
CA ILE A 125 19.58 -10.75 11.22
C ILE A 125 18.21 -10.43 11.81
N GLY A 126 17.32 -11.42 11.95
CA GLY A 126 16.01 -11.24 12.57
C GLY A 126 14.99 -10.46 11.72
N LYS A 127 15.20 -10.34 10.39
CA LYS A 127 14.28 -9.67 9.45
C LYS A 127 13.33 -10.64 8.75
N CYS A 128 13.36 -11.92 9.08
CA CYS A 128 12.47 -12.95 8.54
C CYS A 128 12.28 -14.05 9.57
N MET A 129 11.06 -14.51 9.73
CA MET A 129 10.72 -15.62 10.64
C MET A 129 11.27 -16.99 10.20
N ALA A 130 12.08 -17.03 9.15
CA ALA A 130 12.74 -18.24 8.65
C ALA A 130 11.78 -19.39 8.32
N VAL A 131 10.67 -19.12 7.64
CA VAL A 131 9.66 -20.12 7.23
C VAL A 131 10.32 -21.31 6.49
N CYS A 132 11.36 -21.02 5.69
CA CYS A 132 12.12 -22.06 4.98
C CYS A 132 12.81 -23.10 5.88
N SER A 133 12.93 -22.83 7.19
CA SER A 133 13.47 -23.84 8.13
C SER A 133 12.49 -24.97 8.40
N GLY A 134 11.21 -24.80 8.07
CA GLY A 134 10.15 -25.76 8.38
C GLY A 134 9.73 -25.81 9.86
N LYS A 135 10.27 -24.90 10.69
CA LYS A 135 9.97 -24.86 12.13
C LYS A 135 8.75 -24.01 12.46
N ILE A 136 8.35 -23.11 11.56
CA ILE A 136 7.19 -22.23 11.74
C ILE A 136 5.93 -22.99 11.36
N THR A 137 4.92 -22.93 12.22
CA THR A 137 3.62 -23.55 11.92
C THR A 137 2.86 -22.71 10.88
N CYS A 138 2.02 -23.37 10.09
CA CYS A 138 1.17 -22.70 9.12
C CYS A 138 0.25 -21.66 9.80
N ALA A 139 -0.26 -21.95 10.99
CA ALA A 139 -1.08 -21.04 11.76
C ALA A 139 -0.32 -19.76 12.14
N ALA A 140 0.87 -19.89 12.74
CA ALA A 140 1.69 -18.73 13.13
C ALA A 140 2.08 -17.87 11.91
N TYR A 141 2.38 -18.50 10.76
CA TYR A 141 2.65 -17.78 9.53
C TYR A 141 1.42 -17.00 9.04
N ASN A 142 0.26 -17.65 9.00
CA ASN A 142 -0.98 -17.02 8.55
C ASN A 142 -1.41 -15.88 9.49
N ASP A 143 -1.21 -16.01 10.80
CA ASP A 143 -1.46 -14.92 11.76
C ASP A 143 -0.59 -13.69 11.45
N ALA A 144 0.68 -13.89 11.14
CA ALA A 144 1.58 -12.81 10.72
C ALA A 144 1.11 -12.16 9.39
N VAL A 145 0.71 -12.96 8.40
CA VAL A 145 0.16 -12.47 7.13
C VAL A 145 -1.12 -11.67 7.36
N GLN A 146 -2.03 -12.17 8.18
CA GLN A 146 -3.27 -11.44 8.52
C GLN A 146 -2.98 -10.12 9.27
N GLY A 147 -1.96 -10.10 10.14
CA GLY A 147 -1.47 -8.88 10.77
C GLY A 147 -0.98 -7.86 9.75
N ALA A 148 -0.15 -8.30 8.80
CA ALA A 148 0.34 -7.47 7.72
C ALA A 148 -0.79 -6.92 6.84
N LEU A 149 -1.77 -7.76 6.48
CA LEU A 149 -2.94 -7.35 5.69
C LEU A 149 -3.82 -6.34 6.44
N ARG A 150 -4.00 -6.51 7.74
CA ARG A 150 -4.71 -5.51 8.55
C ARG A 150 -3.98 -4.18 8.56
N MET A 151 -2.65 -4.19 8.71
CA MET A 151 -1.84 -2.98 8.65
C MET A 151 -1.97 -2.25 7.30
N ILE A 152 -1.98 -2.99 6.19
CA ILE A 152 -2.17 -2.44 4.85
C ILE A 152 -3.58 -1.83 4.66
N ARG A 153 -4.63 -2.47 5.21
CA ARG A 153 -6.02 -2.05 5.03
C ARG A 153 -6.44 -0.90 5.94
N TYR A 154 -6.00 -0.92 7.19
CA TYR A 154 -6.53 -0.06 8.25
C TYR A 154 -5.51 0.95 8.78
N GLY A 155 -4.27 0.89 8.25
CA GLY A 155 -3.20 1.76 8.69
C GLY A 155 -2.51 1.28 9.96
N LYS A 156 -1.43 1.99 10.30
CA LYS A 156 -0.53 1.65 11.39
C LYS A 156 -1.15 1.87 12.77
N LYS A 157 -1.90 2.97 12.94
CA LYS A 157 -2.45 3.37 14.25
C LYS A 157 -3.38 2.32 14.83
N ASP A 158 -4.27 1.77 14.00
CA ASP A 158 -5.21 0.74 14.44
C ASP A 158 -4.51 -0.54 14.86
N ILE A 159 -3.46 -0.94 14.13
CA ILE A 159 -2.67 -2.12 14.49
C ILE A 159 -1.92 -1.91 15.81
N VAL A 160 -1.27 -0.77 15.98
CA VAL A 160 -0.56 -0.46 17.24
C VAL A 160 -1.52 -0.45 18.41
N ARG A 161 -2.72 0.12 18.25
CA ARG A 161 -3.76 0.09 19.29
C ARG A 161 -4.15 -1.33 19.66
N GLN A 162 -4.49 -2.17 18.67
CA GLN A 162 -4.88 -3.56 18.89
C GLN A 162 -3.75 -4.40 19.52
N LEU A 163 -2.50 -4.18 19.09
CA LEU A 163 -1.35 -4.87 19.67
C LEU A 163 -1.12 -4.45 21.13
N ARG A 164 -1.34 -3.17 21.45
CA ARG A 164 -1.23 -2.64 22.81
C ARG A 164 -2.30 -3.24 23.71
N GLU A 165 -3.55 -3.28 23.30
CA GLU A 165 -4.66 -3.92 24.03
C GLU A 165 -4.36 -5.41 24.31
N LYS A 166 -3.84 -6.12 23.33
CA LYS A 166 -3.43 -7.53 23.50
C LYS A 166 -2.24 -7.70 24.44
N MET A 167 -1.27 -6.79 24.38
CA MET A 167 -0.10 -6.79 25.24
C MET A 167 -0.52 -6.56 26.71
N GLU A 168 -1.39 -5.61 26.95
CA GLU A 168 -1.95 -5.32 28.26
C GLU A 168 -2.72 -6.54 28.81
N ALA A 169 -3.60 -7.14 28.00
CA ALA A 169 -4.34 -8.34 28.39
C ALA A 169 -3.43 -9.56 28.64
N ALA A 170 -2.32 -9.70 27.94
CA ALA A 170 -1.32 -10.74 28.20
C ALA A 170 -0.60 -10.47 29.52
N SER A 171 -0.23 -9.22 29.80
CA SER A 171 0.40 -8.80 31.04
C SER A 171 -0.51 -9.02 32.25
N GLU A 172 -1.80 -8.72 32.15
CA GLU A 172 -2.79 -8.98 33.21
C GLU A 172 -2.90 -10.47 33.55
N ARG A 173 -2.73 -11.36 32.58
CA ARG A 173 -2.69 -12.81 32.77
C ARG A 173 -1.33 -13.34 33.20
N LEU A 174 -0.36 -12.45 33.45
CA LEU A 174 1.02 -12.79 33.80
C LEU A 174 1.77 -13.57 32.70
N ASP A 175 1.28 -13.51 31.44
CA ASP A 175 1.93 -14.08 30.26
C ASP A 175 2.95 -13.06 29.72
N PHE A 176 4.08 -12.95 30.41
CA PHE A 176 5.12 -11.97 30.10
C PHE A 176 5.87 -12.28 28.79
N GLU A 177 5.93 -13.55 28.38
CA GLU A 177 6.55 -13.90 27.10
C GLU A 177 5.74 -13.36 25.92
N THR A 178 4.42 -13.59 25.92
CA THR A 178 3.53 -13.04 24.89
C THR A 178 3.51 -11.51 24.94
N ALA A 179 3.48 -10.91 26.14
CA ALA A 179 3.52 -9.45 26.28
C ALA A 179 4.82 -8.85 25.73
N ALA A 180 5.97 -9.50 25.95
CA ALA A 180 7.25 -9.07 25.39
C ALA A 180 7.29 -9.15 23.86
N LEU A 181 6.78 -10.21 23.26
CA LEU A 181 6.68 -10.36 21.81
C LEU A 181 5.80 -9.26 21.19
N LEU A 182 4.65 -8.97 21.80
CA LEU A 182 3.75 -7.92 21.33
C LEU A 182 4.37 -6.53 21.45
N ARG A 183 5.08 -6.26 22.56
CA ARG A 183 5.86 -5.02 22.73
C ARG A 183 6.90 -4.87 21.64
N ASP A 184 7.66 -5.92 21.34
CA ASP A 184 8.72 -5.88 20.34
C ASP A 184 8.15 -5.68 18.92
N GLN A 185 6.95 -6.21 18.62
CA GLN A 185 6.21 -5.92 17.40
C GLN A 185 5.81 -4.43 17.32
N ILE A 186 5.25 -3.86 18.39
CA ILE A 186 4.90 -2.42 18.44
C ILE A 186 6.15 -1.57 18.21
N MET A 187 7.26 -1.88 18.87
CA MET A 187 8.52 -1.16 18.68
C MET A 187 9.08 -1.29 17.25
N ALA A 188 8.90 -2.43 16.59
CA ALA A 188 9.30 -2.61 15.19
C ALA A 188 8.46 -1.71 14.27
N ILE A 189 7.14 -1.69 14.45
CA ILE A 189 6.22 -0.83 13.72
C ILE A 189 6.58 0.66 13.92
N ASP A 190 6.90 1.06 15.14
CA ASP A 190 7.25 2.45 15.47
C ASP A 190 8.60 2.87 14.88
N ARG A 191 9.60 1.98 14.87
CA ARG A 191 10.91 2.25 14.24
C ARG A 191 10.83 2.45 12.73
N VAL A 192 10.06 1.62 12.05
CA VAL A 192 9.85 1.76 10.59
C VAL A 192 9.18 3.09 10.27
N ALA A 193 8.24 3.54 11.10
CA ALA A 193 7.58 4.83 10.91
C ALA A 193 8.47 6.04 11.21
N ALA A 194 9.41 5.93 12.14
CA ALA A 194 10.34 7.01 12.44
C ALA A 194 11.33 7.26 11.27
N GLY A 195 11.60 6.25 10.44
CA GLY A 195 12.39 6.37 9.20
C GLY A 195 11.64 7.03 8.03
N GLN A 196 10.30 7.09 8.09
CA GLN A 196 9.44 7.58 7.01
C GLN A 196 9.01 9.05 7.18
N LYS A 197 9.88 9.94 7.61
CA LYS A 197 9.58 11.37 7.85
C LYS A 197 9.27 12.20 6.59
N VAL A 198 9.04 11.59 5.44
CA VAL A 198 8.76 12.29 4.18
C VAL A 198 7.47 11.78 3.54
N VAL A 199 6.36 11.73 4.27
CA VAL A 199 5.01 11.71 3.66
C VAL A 199 4.07 12.43 4.61
N MET A 200 3.57 13.57 4.14
CA MET A 200 2.49 14.41 4.65
C MET A 200 2.05 14.16 6.10
N GLU A 201 2.30 15.17 6.94
CA GLU A 201 1.62 15.37 8.21
C GLU A 201 0.11 15.62 7.98
N SER A 202 -0.64 14.57 7.72
CA SER A 202 -2.09 14.65 7.89
C SER A 202 -2.59 13.37 8.52
N ASP A 203 -2.87 13.47 9.81
CA ASP A 203 -3.65 12.51 10.60
C ASP A 203 -5.11 12.40 10.12
N THR A 204 -5.38 12.75 8.87
CA THR A 204 -6.74 12.90 8.36
C THR A 204 -7.26 11.57 7.87
N GLU A 205 -8.15 10.99 8.64
CA GLU A 205 -9.02 9.93 8.18
C GLU A 205 -10.25 10.55 7.54
N MET A 206 -10.41 10.36 6.22
CA MET A 206 -11.59 10.87 5.53
C MET A 206 -12.04 9.90 4.44
N ASP A 207 -13.33 9.91 4.18
CA ASP A 207 -13.94 9.30 3.00
C ASP A 207 -14.47 10.44 2.13
N VAL A 208 -13.95 10.54 0.90
CA VAL A 208 -14.41 11.54 -0.07
C VAL A 208 -15.37 10.85 -1.03
N ILE A 209 -16.59 11.37 -1.13
CA ILE A 209 -17.61 10.87 -2.04
C ILE A 209 -17.86 11.93 -3.11
N ALA A 210 -17.63 11.56 -4.37
CA ALA A 210 -17.91 12.39 -5.52
C ALA A 210 -19.03 11.77 -6.36
N LEU A 211 -19.94 12.62 -6.83
CA LEU A 211 -21.01 12.22 -7.72
C LEU A 211 -20.86 12.96 -9.05
N ALA A 212 -20.88 12.23 -10.14
CA ALA A 212 -20.92 12.78 -11.48
C ALA A 212 -21.97 12.04 -12.29
N GLY A 213 -22.79 12.75 -13.07
CA GLY A 213 -23.83 12.08 -13.80
C GLY A 213 -24.44 12.89 -14.92
N THR A 214 -25.18 12.19 -15.74
CA THR A 214 -26.08 12.71 -16.77
C THR A 214 -27.53 12.43 -16.37
N THR A 215 -28.48 12.84 -17.18
CA THR A 215 -29.92 12.54 -16.99
C THR A 215 -30.23 11.04 -16.94
N HIS A 216 -29.33 10.17 -17.44
CA HIS A 216 -29.61 8.73 -17.59
C HIS A 216 -28.66 7.83 -16.78
N ALA A 217 -27.57 8.37 -16.24
CA ALA A 217 -26.63 7.61 -15.44
C ALA A 217 -25.92 8.50 -14.42
N VAL A 218 -25.71 7.98 -13.23
CA VAL A 218 -24.92 8.62 -12.16
C VAL A 218 -23.81 7.68 -11.76
N CYS A 219 -22.58 8.19 -11.72
CA CYS A 219 -21.44 7.52 -11.15
C CYS A 219 -21.14 8.11 -9.78
N ALA A 220 -21.04 7.27 -8.76
CA ALA A 220 -20.54 7.63 -7.44
C ALA A 220 -19.13 7.06 -7.28
N ALA A 221 -18.17 7.90 -6.97
CA ALA A 221 -16.81 7.48 -6.61
C ALA A 221 -16.60 7.70 -5.10
N VAL A 222 -16.14 6.68 -4.40
CA VAL A 222 -15.77 6.74 -2.98
C VAL A 222 -14.27 6.56 -2.87
N LEU A 223 -13.58 7.55 -2.33
CA LEU A 223 -12.15 7.53 -2.07
C LEU A 223 -11.94 7.49 -0.56
N ARG A 224 -11.24 6.47 -0.07
CA ARG A 224 -10.91 6.34 1.36
C ARG A 224 -9.48 6.76 1.63
N TYR A 225 -9.34 7.69 2.54
CA TYR A 225 -8.04 8.12 3.06
C TYR A 225 -7.89 7.67 4.49
N ARG A 226 -6.74 7.03 4.79
CA ARG A 226 -6.33 6.64 6.15
C ARG A 226 -4.88 7.03 6.32
N ASP A 227 -4.56 7.67 7.43
CA ASP A 227 -3.21 8.24 7.69
C ASP A 227 -2.72 9.15 6.54
N GLY A 228 -3.62 9.97 5.97
CA GLY A 228 -3.31 10.84 4.83
C GLY A 228 -3.06 10.12 3.50
N ARG A 229 -3.34 8.83 3.39
CA ARG A 229 -3.11 8.00 2.18
C ARG A 229 -4.41 7.47 1.61
N LEU A 230 -4.51 7.45 0.28
CA LEU A 230 -5.61 6.79 -0.41
C LEU A 230 -5.46 5.27 -0.26
N THR A 231 -6.36 4.65 0.52
CA THR A 231 -6.33 3.21 0.81
C THR A 231 -7.33 2.41 -0.01
N ASP A 232 -8.41 3.03 -0.49
CA ASP A 232 -9.44 2.35 -1.28
C ASP A 232 -10.11 3.33 -2.23
N LYS A 233 -10.49 2.84 -3.42
CA LYS A 233 -11.32 3.55 -4.38
C LYS A 233 -12.40 2.60 -4.86
N ARG A 234 -13.67 3.03 -4.76
CA ARG A 234 -14.82 2.30 -5.30
C ARG A 234 -15.61 3.20 -6.22
N GLU A 235 -16.08 2.63 -7.30
CA GLU A 235 -16.96 3.29 -8.26
C GLU A 235 -18.27 2.51 -8.38
N PHE A 236 -19.35 3.24 -8.31
CA PHE A 236 -20.71 2.69 -8.43
C PHE A 236 -21.40 3.40 -9.59
N LEU A 237 -21.81 2.65 -10.60
CA LEU A 237 -22.53 3.18 -11.74
C LEU A 237 -24.02 2.85 -11.58
N PHE A 238 -24.84 3.87 -11.41
CA PHE A 238 -26.30 3.77 -11.37
C PHE A 238 -26.85 4.20 -12.72
N ARG A 239 -27.65 3.36 -13.35
CA ARG A 239 -28.35 3.67 -14.61
C ARG A 239 -29.85 3.65 -14.35
N ASP A 240 -30.56 4.63 -14.92
CA ASP A 240 -32.03 4.61 -14.89
C ASP A 240 -32.54 3.43 -15.74
N ARG A 241 -33.35 2.58 -15.14
CA ARG A 241 -33.97 1.42 -15.81
C ARG A 241 -35.21 1.76 -16.63
N LYS A 242 -35.61 3.02 -16.72
CA LYS A 242 -36.79 3.46 -17.46
C LYS A 242 -36.42 4.11 -18.79
N SER A 243 -36.10 3.30 -19.77
CA SER A 243 -36.34 3.62 -21.19
C SER A 243 -36.32 2.31 -21.97
N THR A 244 -37.47 1.67 -21.98
CA THR A 244 -37.89 0.76 -23.03
C THR A 244 -39.08 1.39 -23.69
#